data_2fa8cc7af2bbb6407b9855314273aec9
#
_entry.id   2fa8cc7af2bbb6407b9855314273aec9
#
_cell.length_a   1.000
_cell.length_b   1.000
_cell.length_c   1.000
_cell.angle_alpha   90.00
_cell.angle_beta   90.00
_cell.angle_gamma   90.00
#
_symmetry.space_group_name_H-M   'P 1'
#
loop_
_entity.id
_entity.type
_entity.pdbx_description
1 polymer ?
#
loop_
_entity_poly.entity_id
_entity_poly.type
_entity_poly.pdbx_seq_one_letter_code
_entity_poly.pdbx_strand_id
1 'polypeptide(L)'
;MYTLAYTCKMKQLLFLLFFLFAFSLTSVAQSTSIDSEGIIKTVVSKVLNKVYVLYENRIVTIDLVSMTSKDTVFHDNGIALAELLCISTSNENYFLSPSGGSVFLLKSNSLTRIDNSFEHQMQTGAAIFVYENNIYKYGGYGLWSDRNFITRFDFTTDEWELVSFRNSEIIPAGRRSSIVKVIRDNLYVIGGVQVNEFDPLVNVNSNEVWKFDLVNGLWTLIGEIKDFSEQLVRHPVIDFNEKIIVNNLHDDVLHEIDIIKNKITTYRRTSFSRKLNQGTSPETNMFYYRNQFYGFLPGVNSPNKMILSKRNNDEIFGELISEEAFYENETRLAMMIPTFALLLLLIPLGLVVKKRKSQRDRLVLMKGQVYFNHKIIALDPLGMTIFTHLAYAKKQVYSKDIIELINKPHLDYSHSTRILNDTLYKINYKLKTAIKTDNDIIQVSKSTFDKRLKVYEIDKDLLIKKA
;
A
#
# COMPACT_ATOMS: atom_id res chain seq x y z
N MET A 1 75.07 33.54 -11.58
CA MET A 1 74.15 32.53 -12.18
C MET A 1 72.93 32.18 -11.30
N TYR A 2 72.97 32.37 -10.00
CA TYR A 2 71.82 32.06 -9.07
C TYR A 2 70.70 33.09 -9.03
N THR A 3 70.94 34.33 -9.36
CA THR A 3 69.90 35.41 -9.32
C THR A 3 68.94 35.37 -10.50
N LEU A 4 69.35 34.89 -11.67
CA LEU A 4 68.39 34.77 -12.80
C LEU A 4 67.38 33.63 -12.67
N ALA A 5 67.70 32.53 -11.97
CA ALA A 5 66.82 31.40 -11.74
C ALA A 5 65.69 31.71 -10.72
N TYR A 6 66.01 32.57 -9.75
CA TYR A 6 65.00 33.01 -8.74
C TYR A 6 63.94 33.95 -9.34
N THR A 7 64.36 34.86 -10.21
CA THR A 7 63.42 35.78 -10.88
C THR A 7 62.50 35.08 -11.87
N CYS A 8 62.96 33.98 -12.52
CA CYS A 8 62.11 33.18 -13.42
C CYS A 8 61.06 32.37 -12.64
N LYS A 9 61.44 31.72 -11.53
CA LYS A 9 60.49 30.99 -10.67
C LYS A 9 59.45 31.90 -10.01
N MET A 10 59.86 33.09 -9.60
CA MET A 10 58.92 34.06 -9.00
C MET A 10 57.96 34.61 -10.01
N LYS A 11 58.34 34.82 -11.28
CA LYS A 11 57.43 35.20 -12.37
C LYS A 11 56.45 34.07 -12.73
N GLN A 12 56.90 32.82 -12.71
CA GLN A 12 56.04 31.67 -12.93
C GLN A 12 55.00 31.49 -11.79
N LEU A 13 55.41 31.71 -10.54
CA LEU A 13 54.51 31.65 -9.38
C LEU A 13 53.50 32.78 -9.38
N LEU A 14 53.92 34.01 -9.77
CA LEU A 14 53.00 35.16 -9.92
C LEU A 14 52.01 34.94 -11.08
N PHE A 15 52.43 34.34 -12.18
CA PHE A 15 51.56 33.99 -13.31
C PHE A 15 50.58 32.89 -12.96
N LEU A 16 51.01 31.90 -12.15
CA LEU A 16 50.10 30.84 -11.65
C LEU A 16 49.10 31.40 -10.65
N LEU A 17 49.51 32.29 -9.75
CA LEU A 17 48.59 32.99 -8.83
C LEU A 17 47.65 33.93 -9.54
N PHE A 18 48.07 34.63 -10.59
CA PHE A 18 47.23 35.45 -11.42
C PHE A 18 46.20 34.62 -12.19
N PHE A 19 46.59 33.44 -12.68
CA PHE A 19 45.71 32.49 -13.36
C PHE A 19 44.69 31.86 -12.36
N LEU A 20 45.14 31.51 -11.16
CA LEU A 20 44.22 31.07 -10.09
C LEU A 20 43.26 32.16 -9.63
N PHE A 21 43.72 33.41 -9.57
CA PHE A 21 42.88 34.55 -9.23
C PHE A 21 41.97 34.96 -10.35
N ALA A 22 42.37 34.80 -11.61
CA ALA A 22 41.51 35.04 -12.77
C ALA A 22 40.41 33.95 -12.91
N PHE A 23 40.66 32.71 -12.47
CA PHE A 23 39.67 31.66 -12.40
C PHE A 23 38.71 31.76 -11.18
N SER A 24 39.07 32.53 -10.16
CA SER A 24 38.21 32.82 -9.02
C SER A 24 37.25 34.01 -9.30
N LEU A 25 37.34 34.65 -10.45
CA LEU A 25 36.47 35.74 -10.83
C LEU A 25 35.16 35.21 -11.41
N THR A 26 34.20 35.26 -10.52
CA THR A 26 32.78 35.45 -10.82
C THR A 26 32.08 34.29 -11.50
N SER A 27 31.57 33.41 -10.71
CA SER A 27 30.24 32.90 -10.97
C SER A 27 29.26 34.10 -10.89
N VAL A 28 29.21 34.91 -11.93
CA VAL A 28 28.14 35.90 -12.09
C VAL A 28 26.85 35.07 -12.12
N ALA A 29 25.99 35.27 -11.12
CA ALA A 29 24.71 34.64 -11.11
C ALA A 29 23.98 35.03 -12.39
N GLN A 30 23.91 34.08 -13.35
CA GLN A 30 23.17 34.30 -14.58
C GLN A 30 21.70 34.49 -14.22
N SER A 31 21.10 35.59 -14.65
CA SER A 31 19.71 35.94 -14.33
C SER A 31 19.04 36.59 -15.54
N THR A 32 17.78 36.30 -15.73
CA THR A 32 16.94 36.91 -16.77
C THR A 32 15.77 37.61 -16.10
N SER A 33 15.52 38.86 -16.51
CA SER A 33 14.42 39.68 -15.99
C SER A 33 13.20 39.59 -16.91
N ILE A 34 12.04 39.44 -16.31
CA ILE A 34 10.73 39.44 -16.98
C ILE A 34 9.76 40.36 -16.24
N ASP A 35 8.65 40.77 -16.87
CA ASP A 35 7.59 41.48 -16.17
C ASP A 35 6.83 40.53 -15.22
N SER A 36 6.54 40.99 -14.01
CA SER A 36 5.76 40.22 -13.04
C SER A 36 4.25 40.40 -13.21
N GLU A 37 3.84 41.52 -13.78
CA GLU A 37 2.44 41.87 -13.95
C GLU A 37 1.83 41.08 -15.14
N GLY A 38 0.63 40.55 -14.90
CA GLY A 38 -0.13 39.83 -15.92
C GLY A 38 0.38 38.40 -16.21
N ILE A 39 1.28 37.83 -15.40
CA ILE A 39 1.65 36.43 -15.53
C ILE A 39 0.44 35.57 -15.18
N ILE A 40 0.00 34.76 -16.13
CA ILE A 40 -1.09 33.79 -15.94
C ILE A 40 -0.52 32.46 -15.45
N LYS A 41 0.55 31.99 -16.09
CA LYS A 41 1.14 30.68 -15.77
C LYS A 41 2.60 30.60 -16.16
N THR A 42 3.35 29.81 -15.42
CA THR A 42 4.74 29.48 -15.74
C THR A 42 4.89 27.99 -15.94
N VAL A 43 5.57 27.59 -16.98
CA VAL A 43 5.77 26.18 -17.37
C VAL A 43 7.25 25.90 -17.51
N VAL A 44 7.73 24.89 -16.81
CA VAL A 44 9.12 24.43 -16.87
C VAL A 44 9.21 23.17 -17.70
N SER A 45 9.83 23.27 -18.88
CA SER A 45 10.16 22.12 -19.70
C SER A 45 11.63 21.76 -19.53
N LYS A 46 11.90 20.81 -18.63
CA LYS A 46 13.27 20.33 -18.38
C LYS A 46 13.90 19.72 -19.63
N VAL A 47 13.09 19.09 -20.45
CA VAL A 47 13.56 18.42 -21.68
C VAL A 47 13.95 19.40 -22.77
N LEU A 48 13.13 20.44 -22.95
CA LEU A 48 13.41 21.48 -23.94
C LEU A 48 14.41 22.54 -23.42
N ASN A 49 14.87 22.41 -22.17
CA ASN A 49 15.75 23.39 -21.50
C ASN A 49 15.13 24.80 -21.44
N LYS A 50 13.81 24.91 -21.28
CA LYS A 50 13.09 26.16 -21.37
C LYS A 50 12.13 26.40 -20.22
N VAL A 51 11.94 27.66 -19.89
CA VAL A 51 10.81 28.13 -19.08
C VAL A 51 9.94 28.99 -19.98
N TYR A 52 8.65 28.69 -19.98
CA TYR A 52 7.66 29.49 -20.68
C TYR A 52 6.86 30.28 -19.64
N VAL A 53 6.83 31.59 -19.75
CA VAL A 53 6.00 32.46 -18.93
C VAL A 53 4.89 33.00 -19.82
N LEU A 54 3.66 32.58 -19.49
CA LEU A 54 2.48 32.86 -20.28
C LEU A 54 1.73 34.08 -19.69
N TYR A 55 1.45 35.01 -20.55
CA TYR A 55 0.60 36.17 -20.34
C TYR A 55 -0.63 36.06 -21.25
N GLU A 56 -1.56 36.97 -21.12
CA GLU A 56 -2.80 36.92 -21.93
C GLU A 56 -2.52 36.89 -23.45
N ASN A 57 -1.62 37.73 -23.94
CA ASN A 57 -1.38 37.89 -25.37
C ASN A 57 0.08 37.63 -25.79
N ARG A 58 0.92 37.18 -24.87
CA ARG A 58 2.33 36.91 -25.15
C ARG A 58 2.87 35.76 -24.34
N ILE A 59 3.91 35.16 -24.86
CA ILE A 59 4.69 34.13 -24.16
C ILE A 59 6.17 34.56 -24.14
N VAL A 60 6.75 34.61 -22.96
CA VAL A 60 8.19 34.81 -22.79
C VAL A 60 8.83 33.46 -22.59
N THR A 61 9.69 33.08 -23.53
CA THR A 61 10.46 31.84 -23.48
C THR A 61 11.85 32.16 -22.96
N ILE A 62 12.27 31.53 -21.88
CA ILE A 62 13.60 31.66 -21.29
C ILE A 62 14.36 30.37 -21.54
N ASP A 63 15.51 30.46 -22.18
CA ASP A 63 16.43 29.33 -22.33
C ASP A 63 17.25 29.15 -21.04
N LEU A 64 17.19 27.96 -20.44
CA LEU A 64 17.84 27.66 -19.16
C LEU A 64 19.35 27.48 -19.25
N VAL A 65 19.87 27.33 -20.47
CA VAL A 65 21.32 27.17 -20.70
C VAL A 65 22.00 28.54 -20.85
N SER A 66 21.46 29.34 -21.76
CA SER A 66 21.98 30.69 -22.06
C SER A 66 21.44 31.77 -21.15
N MET A 67 20.35 31.50 -20.39
CA MET A 67 19.64 32.49 -19.59
C MET A 67 19.19 33.70 -20.40
N THR A 68 18.83 33.49 -21.65
CA THR A 68 18.29 34.52 -22.54
C THR A 68 16.77 34.36 -22.67
N SER A 69 16.06 35.46 -22.81
CA SER A 69 14.61 35.46 -23.02
C SER A 69 14.24 35.91 -24.43
N LYS A 70 13.15 35.35 -24.93
CA LYS A 70 12.52 35.72 -26.20
C LYS A 70 11.03 35.94 -25.94
N ASP A 71 10.54 37.10 -26.34
CA ASP A 71 9.12 37.46 -26.30
C ASP A 71 8.47 37.15 -27.65
N THR A 72 7.29 36.55 -27.62
CA THR A 72 6.52 36.20 -28.81
C THR A 72 5.02 36.33 -28.55
N VAL A 73 4.25 36.62 -29.57
CA VAL A 73 2.77 36.64 -29.47
C VAL A 73 2.25 35.27 -29.11
N PHE A 74 1.29 35.20 -28.21
CA PHE A 74 0.63 33.99 -27.77
C PHE A 74 -0.86 34.04 -28.06
N HIS A 75 -1.42 32.90 -28.46
CA HIS A 75 -2.83 32.72 -28.72
C HIS A 75 -3.39 31.59 -27.85
N ASP A 76 -4.18 31.95 -26.84
CA ASP A 76 -4.85 30.98 -25.96
C ASP A 76 -6.08 30.32 -26.59
N ASN A 77 -6.58 30.88 -27.70
CA ASN A 77 -7.79 30.39 -28.38
C ASN A 77 -9.04 30.36 -27.47
N GLY A 78 -9.12 31.26 -26.49
CA GLY A 78 -10.23 31.34 -25.54
C GLY A 78 -10.22 30.26 -24.46
N ILE A 79 -9.07 29.60 -24.23
CA ILE A 79 -8.92 28.55 -23.23
C ILE A 79 -8.53 29.20 -21.90
N ALA A 80 -9.25 28.83 -20.83
CA ALA A 80 -8.97 29.31 -19.46
C ALA A 80 -7.66 28.71 -18.92
N LEU A 81 -6.53 29.26 -19.36
CA LEU A 81 -5.18 28.74 -19.11
C LEU A 81 -4.81 28.61 -17.64
N ALA A 82 -5.28 29.55 -16.79
CA ALA A 82 -4.91 29.58 -15.38
C ALA A 82 -5.29 28.31 -14.60
N GLU A 83 -6.38 27.67 -14.98
CA GLU A 83 -6.91 26.47 -14.31
C GLU A 83 -6.24 25.17 -14.76
N LEU A 84 -5.59 25.16 -15.92
CA LEU A 84 -5.03 23.94 -16.48
C LEU A 84 -3.77 23.47 -15.73
N LEU A 85 -3.63 22.18 -15.55
CA LEU A 85 -2.38 21.55 -15.09
C LEU A 85 -1.40 21.48 -16.26
N CYS A 86 -0.10 21.63 -15.97
CA CYS A 86 0.91 21.58 -17.00
C CYS A 86 1.83 20.37 -16.81
N ILE A 87 2.18 19.70 -17.92
CA ILE A 87 3.12 18.60 -17.95
C ILE A 87 3.93 18.63 -19.25
N SER A 88 5.20 18.24 -19.17
CA SER A 88 6.09 18.17 -20.33
C SER A 88 6.51 16.72 -20.57
N THR A 89 6.40 16.30 -21.80
CA THR A 89 6.99 15.04 -22.28
C THR A 89 8.38 15.33 -22.92
N SER A 90 8.99 14.35 -23.54
CA SER A 90 10.31 14.53 -24.18
C SER A 90 10.32 15.56 -25.30
N ASN A 91 9.19 15.87 -25.92
CA ASN A 91 9.16 16.69 -27.12
C ASN A 91 8.26 17.93 -26.99
N GLU A 92 7.21 17.86 -26.15
CA GLU A 92 6.13 18.85 -26.17
C GLU A 92 5.66 19.19 -24.75
N ASN A 93 4.94 20.32 -24.64
CA ASN A 93 4.28 20.75 -23.42
C ASN A 93 2.77 20.62 -23.56
N TYR A 94 2.15 19.98 -22.58
CA TYR A 94 0.72 19.75 -22.55
C TYR A 94 0.07 20.44 -21.38
N PHE A 95 -1.17 20.84 -21.58
CA PHE A 95 -2.03 21.40 -20.55
C PHE A 95 -3.26 20.53 -20.42
N LEU A 96 -3.59 20.15 -19.21
CA LEU A 96 -4.63 19.19 -18.90
C LEU A 96 -5.73 19.84 -18.07
N SER A 97 -6.98 19.56 -18.38
CA SER A 97 -8.07 19.89 -17.47
C SER A 97 -7.85 19.21 -16.11
N PRO A 98 -7.98 19.94 -14.99
CA PRO A 98 -7.78 19.38 -13.64
C PRO A 98 -8.86 18.38 -13.26
N SER A 99 -10.02 18.40 -13.88
CA SER A 99 -11.19 17.57 -13.54
C SER A 99 -11.65 16.66 -14.66
N GLY A 100 -11.29 16.96 -15.91
CA GLY A 100 -11.83 16.30 -17.09
C GLY A 100 -10.81 15.60 -17.97
N GLY A 101 -11.25 15.28 -19.17
CA GLY A 101 -10.45 14.61 -20.20
C GLY A 101 -9.64 15.54 -21.10
N SER A 102 -9.95 16.86 -21.10
CA SER A 102 -9.37 17.79 -22.07
C SER A 102 -7.86 17.88 -21.97
N VAL A 103 -7.21 17.72 -23.12
CA VAL A 103 -5.75 17.81 -23.33
C VAL A 103 -5.45 18.86 -24.40
N PHE A 104 -4.60 19.80 -24.08
CA PHE A 104 -4.19 20.87 -24.98
C PHE A 104 -2.68 20.80 -25.21
N LEU A 105 -2.26 20.99 -26.43
CA LEU A 105 -0.86 21.05 -26.85
C LEU A 105 -0.42 22.51 -27.03
N LEU A 106 0.69 22.89 -26.39
CA LEU A 106 1.37 24.16 -26.64
C LEU A 106 2.33 23.99 -27.82
N LYS A 107 1.95 24.46 -29.01
CA LYS A 107 2.77 24.40 -30.23
C LYS A 107 2.76 25.73 -30.95
N SER A 108 3.92 26.16 -31.41
CA SER A 108 4.06 27.43 -32.20
C SER A 108 3.41 28.64 -31.50
N ASN A 109 3.52 28.76 -30.19
CA ASN A 109 2.96 29.80 -29.34
C ASN A 109 1.42 29.87 -29.34
N SER A 110 0.76 28.76 -29.61
CA SER A 110 -0.70 28.63 -29.58
C SER A 110 -1.08 27.36 -28.78
N LEU A 111 -2.20 27.42 -28.08
CA LEU A 111 -2.84 26.27 -27.44
C LEU A 111 -3.86 25.67 -28.41
N THR A 112 -3.74 24.36 -28.59
CA THR A 112 -4.68 23.60 -29.42
C THR A 112 -5.18 22.39 -28.66
N ARG A 113 -6.49 22.20 -28.59
CA ARG A 113 -7.08 20.97 -28.04
C ARG A 113 -6.79 19.81 -28.98
N ILE A 114 -6.30 18.70 -28.42
CA ILE A 114 -5.91 17.51 -29.19
C ILE A 114 -6.73 16.27 -28.85
N ASP A 115 -7.41 16.25 -27.69
CA ASP A 115 -8.18 15.10 -27.27
C ASP A 115 -9.58 15.04 -27.87
N ASN A 116 -10.11 13.83 -27.98
CA ASN A 116 -11.50 13.53 -28.37
C ASN A 116 -12.41 13.29 -27.15
N SER A 117 -11.91 13.49 -25.94
CA SER A 117 -12.61 13.20 -24.70
C SER A 117 -13.66 14.27 -24.36
N PHE A 118 -14.68 13.89 -23.62
CA PHE A 118 -15.56 14.86 -22.98
C PHE A 118 -15.12 15.14 -21.54
N GLU A 119 -15.58 16.25 -20.97
CA GLU A 119 -15.27 16.58 -19.58
C GLU A 119 -16.11 15.73 -18.62
N HIS A 120 -15.55 14.60 -18.17
CA HIS A 120 -16.23 13.64 -17.32
C HIS A 120 -16.22 14.01 -15.82
N GLN A 121 -15.43 14.99 -15.40
CA GLN A 121 -15.26 15.47 -14.02
C GLN A 121 -15.04 14.36 -12.97
N MET A 122 -14.37 13.28 -13.37
CA MET A 122 -14.20 12.10 -12.52
C MET A 122 -12.81 12.01 -11.87
N GLN A 123 -11.90 12.90 -12.20
CA GLN A 123 -10.52 12.88 -11.74
C GLN A 123 -10.05 14.25 -11.21
N THR A 124 -10.93 15.01 -10.57
CA THR A 124 -10.56 16.30 -9.96
C THR A 124 -9.49 16.08 -8.90
N GLY A 125 -8.38 16.82 -8.99
CA GLY A 125 -7.25 16.66 -8.09
C GLY A 125 -6.45 15.37 -8.30
N ALA A 126 -6.57 14.73 -9.47
CA ALA A 126 -5.68 13.63 -9.85
C ALA A 126 -4.23 14.07 -9.90
N ALA A 127 -3.32 13.22 -9.49
CA ALA A 127 -1.90 13.43 -9.69
C ALA A 127 -1.52 13.09 -11.14
N ILE A 128 -0.72 13.97 -11.77
CA ILE A 128 -0.27 13.78 -13.15
C ILE A 128 1.21 13.41 -13.18
N PHE A 129 1.58 12.51 -14.09
CA PHE A 129 2.98 12.11 -14.28
C PHE A 129 3.24 11.68 -15.74
N VAL A 130 4.52 11.62 -16.09
CA VAL A 130 4.99 11.10 -17.38
C VAL A 130 5.80 9.83 -17.14
N TYR A 131 5.53 8.82 -17.95
CA TYR A 131 6.33 7.62 -18.04
C TYR A 131 6.40 7.16 -19.50
N GLU A 132 7.60 6.81 -19.99
CA GLU A 132 7.85 6.43 -21.39
C GLU A 132 7.19 7.38 -22.41
N ASN A 133 7.30 8.68 -22.15
CA ASN A 133 6.76 9.75 -23.00
C ASN A 133 5.21 9.79 -23.09
N ASN A 134 4.50 8.98 -22.32
CA ASN A 134 3.04 9.03 -22.20
C ASN A 134 2.61 9.81 -20.96
N ILE A 135 1.44 10.42 -21.02
CA ILE A 135 0.84 11.19 -19.94
C ILE A 135 -0.13 10.28 -19.16
N TYR A 136 -0.02 10.32 -17.85
CA TYR A 136 -0.85 9.54 -16.93
C TYR A 136 -1.51 10.44 -15.90
N LYS A 137 -2.68 10.00 -15.43
CA LYS A 137 -3.36 10.53 -14.25
C LYS A 137 -3.59 9.39 -13.26
N TYR A 138 -3.37 9.64 -11.97
CA TYR A 138 -3.67 8.72 -10.88
C TYR A 138 -4.67 9.32 -9.91
N GLY A 139 -5.68 8.57 -9.55
CA GLY A 139 -6.64 8.95 -8.52
C GLY A 139 -7.57 10.08 -8.95
N GLY A 140 -7.86 10.98 -8.02
CA GLY A 140 -8.79 12.09 -8.21
C GLY A 140 -10.16 11.83 -7.62
N TYR A 141 -11.02 12.85 -7.64
CA TYR A 141 -12.38 12.82 -7.10
C TYR A 141 -13.41 13.03 -8.19
N GLY A 142 -14.52 12.34 -8.10
CA GLY A 142 -15.67 12.56 -8.96
C GLY A 142 -16.82 11.62 -8.63
N LEU A 143 -18.06 12.01 -8.94
CA LEU A 143 -19.25 11.24 -8.62
C LEU A 143 -19.27 10.79 -7.15
N TRP A 144 -19.00 11.73 -6.23
CA TRP A 144 -19.07 11.57 -4.77
C TRP A 144 -18.07 10.57 -4.16
N SER A 145 -17.02 10.16 -4.91
CA SER A 145 -16.01 9.26 -4.39
C SER A 145 -14.62 9.57 -4.93
N ASP A 146 -13.60 9.24 -4.15
CA ASP A 146 -12.21 9.25 -4.58
C ASP A 146 -11.90 8.03 -5.45
N ARG A 147 -11.00 8.22 -6.43
CA ARG A 147 -10.59 7.20 -7.39
C ARG A 147 -9.22 6.63 -7.03
N ASN A 148 -9.00 5.37 -7.40
CA ASN A 148 -7.73 4.68 -7.22
C ASN A 148 -7.15 4.10 -8.52
N PHE A 149 -7.75 4.43 -9.65
CA PHE A 149 -7.28 3.96 -10.94
C PHE A 149 -6.25 4.91 -11.55
N ILE A 150 -5.51 4.38 -12.51
CA ILE A 150 -4.58 5.11 -13.38
C ILE A 150 -5.19 5.17 -14.76
N THR A 151 -5.14 6.33 -15.39
CA THR A 151 -5.46 6.50 -16.80
C THR A 151 -4.22 6.95 -17.57
N ARG A 152 -4.09 6.52 -18.83
CA ARG A 152 -3.05 6.89 -19.77
C ARG A 152 -3.70 7.60 -20.95
N PHE A 153 -3.11 8.69 -21.40
CA PHE A 153 -3.51 9.32 -22.65
C PHE A 153 -2.87 8.58 -23.82
N ASP A 154 -3.69 8.02 -24.69
CA ASP A 154 -3.25 7.38 -25.94
C ASP A 154 -3.22 8.41 -27.07
N PHE A 155 -2.02 8.77 -27.52
CA PHE A 155 -1.81 9.70 -28.63
C PHE A 155 -2.21 9.13 -30.00
N THR A 156 -2.61 7.87 -30.10
CA THR A 156 -3.08 7.26 -31.34
C THR A 156 -4.57 7.48 -31.55
N THR A 157 -5.33 7.38 -30.47
CA THR A 157 -6.78 7.57 -30.46
C THR A 157 -7.19 8.95 -29.97
N ASP A 158 -6.27 9.69 -29.36
CA ASP A 158 -6.49 10.96 -28.66
C ASP A 158 -7.52 10.83 -27.50
N GLU A 159 -7.49 9.69 -26.81
CA GLU A 159 -8.41 9.38 -25.72
C GLU A 159 -7.68 8.89 -24.48
N TRP A 160 -8.37 8.95 -23.31
CA TRP A 160 -7.87 8.39 -22.07
C TRP A 160 -8.25 6.93 -21.92
N GLU A 161 -7.27 6.08 -21.70
CA GLU A 161 -7.43 4.65 -21.45
C GLU A 161 -7.18 4.28 -20.00
N LEU A 162 -7.95 3.32 -19.48
CA LEU A 162 -7.73 2.78 -18.15
C LEU A 162 -6.53 1.82 -18.16
N VAL A 163 -5.60 2.02 -17.23
CA VAL A 163 -4.47 1.11 -17.01
C VAL A 163 -4.93 -0.06 -16.15
N SER A 164 -4.78 -1.28 -16.65
CA SER A 164 -5.17 -2.50 -15.93
C SER A 164 -4.16 -2.88 -14.85
N PHE A 165 -4.66 -3.33 -13.70
CA PHE A 165 -3.85 -3.88 -12.60
C PHE A 165 -3.86 -5.41 -12.64
N ARG A 166 -2.73 -6.03 -12.37
CA ARG A 166 -2.63 -7.50 -12.25
C ARG A 166 -2.95 -8.01 -10.85
N ASN A 167 -2.71 -7.21 -9.84
CA ASN A 167 -2.98 -7.54 -8.45
C ASN A 167 -4.23 -6.79 -7.98
N SER A 168 -5.35 -7.51 -7.84
CA SER A 168 -6.62 -6.95 -7.39
C SER A 168 -6.84 -7.04 -5.87
N GLU A 169 -5.99 -7.79 -5.14
CA GLU A 169 -6.21 -8.06 -3.71
C GLU A 169 -5.66 -6.96 -2.80
N ILE A 170 -4.60 -6.26 -3.25
CA ILE A 170 -3.96 -5.21 -2.47
C ILE A 170 -3.74 -3.99 -3.38
N ILE A 171 -4.64 -3.03 -3.30
CA ILE A 171 -4.56 -1.76 -4.03
C ILE A 171 -4.80 -0.59 -3.07
N PRO A 172 -4.24 0.59 -3.35
CA PRO A 172 -4.50 1.78 -2.53
C PRO A 172 -5.98 2.14 -2.56
N ALA A 173 -6.50 2.64 -1.44
CA ALA A 173 -7.81 3.27 -1.41
C ALA A 173 -7.85 4.50 -2.33
N GLY A 174 -9.04 4.86 -2.82
CA GLY A 174 -9.24 6.05 -3.66
C GLY A 174 -8.74 7.32 -2.97
N ARG A 175 -8.05 8.18 -3.73
CA ARG A 175 -7.48 9.43 -3.19
C ARG A 175 -7.23 10.49 -4.25
N ARG A 176 -7.15 11.73 -3.81
CA ARG A 176 -6.81 12.90 -4.61
C ARG A 176 -5.65 13.66 -3.98
N SER A 177 -5.07 14.59 -4.73
CA SER A 177 -3.96 15.45 -4.27
C SER A 177 -2.76 14.68 -3.69
N SER A 178 -2.54 13.45 -4.17
CA SER A 178 -1.37 12.67 -3.81
C SER A 178 -0.12 13.25 -4.47
N ILE A 179 1.00 13.17 -3.79
CA ILE A 179 2.29 13.38 -4.43
C ILE A 179 2.67 12.12 -5.18
N VAL A 180 3.07 12.26 -6.43
CA VAL A 180 3.55 11.15 -7.23
C VAL A 180 4.98 11.39 -7.69
N LYS A 181 5.75 10.32 -7.72
CA LYS A 181 7.13 10.32 -8.21
C LYS A 181 7.40 9.05 -9.01
N VAL A 182 7.78 9.23 -10.26
CA VAL A 182 8.29 8.11 -11.07
C VAL A 182 9.78 8.00 -10.86
N ILE A 183 10.24 6.80 -10.47
CA ILE A 183 11.66 6.46 -10.34
C ILE A 183 11.87 5.15 -11.09
N ARG A 184 12.56 5.21 -12.23
CA ARG A 184 12.69 4.11 -13.19
C ARG A 184 11.30 3.60 -13.61
N ASP A 185 11.02 2.32 -13.48
CA ASP A 185 9.76 1.68 -13.84
C ASP A 185 8.73 1.63 -12.70
N ASN A 186 8.90 2.46 -11.66
CA ASN A 186 8.01 2.47 -10.53
C ASN A 186 7.41 3.86 -10.30
N LEU A 187 6.09 3.89 -10.16
CA LEU A 187 5.36 5.04 -9.66
C LEU A 187 5.23 4.92 -8.13
N TYR A 188 5.72 5.91 -7.42
CA TYR A 188 5.50 6.06 -5.99
C TYR A 188 4.36 7.04 -5.77
N VAL A 189 3.39 6.64 -4.94
CA VAL A 189 2.24 7.45 -4.54
C VAL A 189 2.33 7.69 -3.05
N ILE A 190 2.35 8.96 -2.67
CA ILE A 190 2.63 9.39 -1.29
C ILE A 190 1.45 10.20 -0.80
N GLY A 191 0.86 9.77 0.30
CA GLY A 191 -0.20 10.49 0.97
C GLY A 191 -1.44 10.72 0.09
N GLY A 192 -1.99 11.91 0.16
CA GLY A 192 -3.21 12.33 -0.52
C GLY A 192 -4.38 12.49 0.45
N VAL A 193 -5.51 12.92 -0.09
CA VAL A 193 -6.76 13.14 0.65
C VAL A 193 -7.78 12.08 0.23
N GLN A 194 -8.48 11.53 1.19
CA GLN A 194 -9.53 10.52 1.00
C GLN A 194 -10.83 11.00 1.64
N VAL A 195 -11.95 10.58 1.09
CA VAL A 195 -13.25 10.68 1.77
C VAL A 195 -13.27 9.65 2.91
N ASN A 196 -13.73 10.06 4.09
CA ASN A 196 -13.86 9.14 5.22
C ASN A 196 -14.93 8.09 4.93
N GLU A 197 -14.63 6.82 5.21
CA GLU A 197 -15.57 5.70 4.97
C GLU A 197 -16.84 5.79 5.80
N PHE A 198 -16.77 6.36 7.00
CA PHE A 198 -17.89 6.46 7.94
C PHE A 198 -18.69 7.76 7.80
N ASP A 199 -18.05 8.83 7.31
CA ASP A 199 -18.67 10.13 7.08
C ASP A 199 -18.18 10.74 5.76
N PRO A 200 -18.94 10.62 4.66
CA PRO A 200 -18.55 11.14 3.35
C PRO A 200 -18.40 12.67 3.29
N LEU A 201 -18.83 13.41 4.31
CA LEU A 201 -18.64 14.85 4.40
C LEU A 201 -17.27 15.22 5.00
N VAL A 202 -16.57 14.26 5.58
CA VAL A 202 -15.25 14.44 6.20
C VAL A 202 -14.17 13.92 5.27
N ASN A 203 -13.13 14.74 5.09
CA ASN A 203 -11.92 14.33 4.39
C ASN A 203 -10.84 13.94 5.40
N VAL A 204 -10.09 12.89 5.10
CA VAL A 204 -8.94 12.43 5.88
C VAL A 204 -7.68 12.41 5.03
N ASN A 205 -6.56 12.77 5.62
CA ASN A 205 -5.27 12.65 4.95
C ASN A 205 -4.78 11.21 5.04
N SER A 206 -4.36 10.65 3.91
CA SER A 206 -3.68 9.35 3.89
C SER A 206 -2.22 9.53 4.30
N ASN A 207 -1.72 8.61 5.10
CA ASN A 207 -0.32 8.52 5.50
C ASN A 207 0.44 7.40 4.74
N GLU A 208 -0.22 6.71 3.85
CA GLU A 208 0.34 5.57 3.13
C GLU A 208 1.31 5.98 2.02
N VAL A 209 2.35 5.17 1.84
CA VAL A 209 3.29 5.23 0.72
C VAL A 209 3.15 3.96 -0.09
N TRP A 210 2.73 4.10 -1.34
CA TRP A 210 2.51 3.00 -2.27
C TRP A 210 3.51 3.03 -3.41
N LYS A 211 3.83 1.85 -3.92
CA LYS A 211 4.61 1.64 -5.13
C LYS A 211 3.75 0.89 -6.15
N PHE A 212 3.70 1.39 -7.38
CA PHE A 212 3.12 0.71 -8.53
C PHE A 212 4.21 0.38 -9.54
N ASP A 213 4.39 -0.88 -9.84
CA ASP A 213 5.26 -1.36 -10.92
C ASP A 213 4.56 -1.09 -12.25
N LEU A 214 5.06 -0.14 -13.01
CA LEU A 214 4.47 0.32 -14.27
C LEU A 214 4.56 -0.73 -15.40
N VAL A 215 5.50 -1.68 -15.30
CA VAL A 215 5.67 -2.76 -16.27
C VAL A 215 4.76 -3.94 -15.96
N ASN A 216 4.72 -4.35 -14.68
CA ASN A 216 3.99 -5.53 -14.25
C ASN A 216 2.56 -5.25 -13.78
N GLY A 217 2.19 -3.99 -13.54
CA GLY A 217 0.86 -3.59 -13.08
C GLY A 217 0.58 -4.03 -11.64
N LEU A 218 1.59 -4.02 -10.75
CA LEU A 218 1.50 -4.52 -9.38
C LEU A 218 1.60 -3.38 -8.36
N TRP A 219 0.64 -3.31 -7.44
CA TRP A 219 0.69 -2.45 -6.28
C TRP A 219 1.40 -3.10 -5.09
N THR A 220 2.14 -2.32 -4.34
CA THR A 220 2.80 -2.71 -3.09
C THR A 220 2.70 -1.56 -2.10
N LEU A 221 2.14 -1.80 -0.91
CA LEU A 221 2.24 -0.87 0.20
C LEU A 221 3.67 -0.93 0.75
N ILE A 222 4.36 0.21 0.80
CA ILE A 222 5.75 0.27 1.27
C ILE A 222 5.81 0.63 2.75
N GLY A 223 4.90 1.44 3.22
CA GLY A 223 4.82 1.85 4.61
C GLY A 223 3.89 3.03 4.84
N GLU A 224 3.92 3.56 6.05
CA GLU A 224 3.12 4.71 6.48
C GLU A 224 4.02 5.84 7.00
N ILE A 225 3.66 7.07 6.67
CA ILE A 225 4.37 8.27 7.12
C ILE A 225 3.83 8.66 8.49
N LYS A 226 4.70 8.83 9.48
CA LYS A 226 4.32 9.42 10.76
C LYS A 226 4.24 10.93 10.66
N ASP A 227 3.17 11.51 11.19
CA ASP A 227 2.98 12.94 11.50
C ASP A 227 3.27 13.96 10.36
N PHE A 228 3.65 13.49 9.16
CA PHE A 228 4.07 14.35 8.06
C PHE A 228 3.02 14.49 6.95
N SER A 229 2.01 13.65 6.91
CA SER A 229 1.04 13.56 5.79
C SER A 229 0.26 14.86 5.57
N GLU A 230 -0.08 15.58 6.62
CA GLU A 230 -0.80 16.85 6.52
C GLU A 230 0.06 17.95 5.86
N GLN A 231 1.35 17.96 6.12
CA GLN A 231 2.28 18.91 5.55
C GLN A 231 2.52 18.66 4.06
N LEU A 232 2.55 17.38 3.62
CA LEU A 232 2.76 17.01 2.21
C LEU A 232 1.67 17.55 1.28
N VAL A 233 0.43 17.59 1.74
CA VAL A 233 -0.72 18.04 0.93
C VAL A 233 -0.76 19.55 0.74
N ARG A 234 -0.15 20.31 1.64
CA ARG A 234 -0.26 21.78 1.71
C ARG A 234 0.92 22.54 1.12
N HIS A 235 2.05 21.88 0.90
CA HIS A 235 3.28 22.55 0.50
C HIS A 235 3.73 22.22 -0.92
N PRO A 236 4.38 23.18 -1.61
CA PRO A 236 4.94 22.92 -2.92
C PRO A 236 5.99 21.82 -2.90
N VAL A 237 5.89 20.90 -3.83
CA VAL A 237 6.82 19.79 -4.00
C VAL A 237 7.70 20.04 -5.23
N ILE A 238 9.00 19.85 -5.04
CA ILE A 238 10.00 20.06 -6.09
C ILE A 238 10.58 18.70 -6.47
N ASP A 239 10.57 18.43 -7.74
CA ASP A 239 11.21 17.24 -8.31
C ASP A 239 12.74 17.40 -8.29
N PHE A 240 13.42 16.56 -7.50
CA PHE A 240 14.86 16.62 -7.23
C PHE A 240 15.55 15.29 -7.57
N ASN A 241 15.78 15.04 -8.85
CA ASN A 241 16.29 13.77 -9.38
C ASN A 241 15.41 12.58 -8.97
N GLU A 242 15.99 11.55 -8.27
CA GLU A 242 15.24 10.42 -7.70
C GLU A 242 14.57 10.75 -6.36
N LYS A 243 14.69 12.00 -5.87
CA LYS A 243 14.14 12.49 -4.61
C LYS A 243 13.07 13.55 -4.85
N ILE A 244 12.39 13.94 -3.81
CA ILE A 244 11.52 15.11 -3.78
C ILE A 244 11.94 16.07 -2.67
N ILE A 245 11.67 17.35 -2.84
CA ILE A 245 11.82 18.35 -1.79
C ILE A 245 10.46 18.93 -1.50
N VAL A 246 10.07 18.92 -0.23
CA VAL A 246 8.89 19.63 0.25
C VAL A 246 9.34 20.93 0.88
N ASN A 247 8.81 22.03 0.37
CA ASN A 247 9.14 23.35 0.85
C ASN A 247 8.12 23.79 1.91
N ASN A 248 8.40 23.46 3.17
CA ASN A 248 7.52 23.81 4.28
C ASN A 248 7.73 25.29 4.67
N LEU A 249 6.75 26.09 4.25
CA LEU A 249 6.78 27.54 4.48
C LEU A 249 6.44 27.92 5.91
N HIS A 250 5.63 27.12 6.57
CA HIS A 250 5.16 27.41 7.93
C HIS A 250 6.30 27.26 8.95
N ASP A 251 7.05 26.13 8.85
CA ASP A 251 8.11 25.82 9.82
C ASP A 251 9.49 26.34 9.38
N ASP A 252 9.55 27.03 8.25
CA ASP A 252 10.77 27.61 7.67
C ASP A 252 11.86 26.56 7.38
N VAL A 253 11.44 25.38 6.90
CA VAL A 253 12.33 24.25 6.60
C VAL A 253 12.11 23.70 5.19
N LEU A 254 13.13 22.98 4.70
CA LEU A 254 13.08 22.15 3.50
C LEU A 254 13.24 20.69 3.91
N HIS A 255 12.33 19.86 3.46
CA HIS A 255 12.44 18.41 3.64
C HIS A 255 12.88 17.76 2.35
N GLU A 256 14.06 17.17 2.33
CA GLU A 256 14.53 16.31 1.25
C GLU A 256 14.13 14.88 1.53
N ILE A 257 13.35 14.26 0.66
CA ILE A 257 12.81 12.92 0.83
C ILE A 257 13.41 11.98 -0.22
N ASP A 258 14.16 10.98 0.24
CA ASP A 258 14.66 9.85 -0.53
C ASP A 258 13.77 8.63 -0.26
N ILE A 259 12.83 8.39 -1.18
CA ILE A 259 11.82 7.33 -1.02
C ILE A 259 12.48 5.95 -1.04
N ILE A 260 13.51 5.78 -1.89
CA ILE A 260 14.22 4.50 -2.05
C ILE A 260 15.00 4.14 -0.81
N LYS A 261 15.66 5.13 -0.19
CA LYS A 261 16.45 4.92 1.02
C LYS A 261 15.62 5.02 2.30
N ASN A 262 14.32 5.27 2.19
CA ASN A 262 13.44 5.51 3.32
C ASN A 262 13.99 6.58 4.27
N LYS A 263 14.31 7.75 3.73
CA LYS A 263 14.99 8.81 4.47
C LYS A 263 14.34 10.16 4.21
N ILE A 264 14.11 10.92 5.28
CA ILE A 264 13.78 12.33 5.24
C ILE A 264 14.89 13.11 5.93
N THR A 265 15.40 14.12 5.24
CA THR A 265 16.43 15.02 5.77
C THR A 265 15.87 16.44 5.81
N THR A 266 15.85 17.03 6.99
CA THR A 266 15.28 18.37 7.23
C THR A 266 16.40 19.38 7.32
N TYR A 267 16.28 20.45 6.54
CA TYR A 267 17.21 21.57 6.51
C TYR A 267 16.51 22.86 6.86
N ARG A 268 17.19 23.76 7.55
CA ARG A 268 16.77 25.15 7.71
C ARG A 268 16.79 25.87 6.35
N ARG A 269 15.80 26.70 6.08
CA ARG A 269 15.79 27.51 4.86
C ARG A 269 16.85 28.61 4.92
N THR A 270 17.54 28.83 3.82
CA THR A 270 18.45 29.97 3.67
C THR A 270 17.68 31.27 3.41
N SER A 271 18.36 32.40 3.50
CA SER A 271 17.78 33.71 3.13
C SER A 271 17.31 33.75 1.66
N PHE A 272 17.96 32.95 0.80
CA PHE A 272 17.60 32.85 -0.61
C PHE A 272 16.34 31.99 -0.80
N SER A 273 16.29 30.80 -0.21
CA SER A 273 15.13 29.90 -0.33
C SER A 273 13.84 30.50 0.26
N ARG A 274 13.96 31.40 1.26
CA ARG A 274 12.83 32.18 1.80
C ARG A 274 12.26 33.17 0.78
N LYS A 275 13.11 33.80 -0.04
CA LYS A 275 12.68 34.79 -1.04
C LYS A 275 11.99 34.15 -2.25
N LEU A 276 12.28 32.89 -2.54
CA LEU A 276 11.71 32.17 -3.68
C LEU A 276 10.19 31.96 -3.62
N ASN A 277 9.59 32.11 -2.46
CA ASN A 277 8.16 31.85 -2.27
C ASN A 277 7.26 33.07 -2.43
N GLN A 278 7.78 34.17 -2.87
CA GLN A 278 7.01 35.41 -3.05
C GLN A 278 6.46 35.57 -4.47
N GLY A 279 6.54 34.52 -5.28
CA GLY A 279 6.11 34.55 -6.67
C GLY A 279 4.63 34.24 -6.87
N THR A 280 4.18 34.41 -8.10
CA THR A 280 2.77 34.37 -8.53
C THR A 280 2.17 32.98 -8.68
N SER A 281 2.98 31.93 -8.69
CA SER A 281 2.52 30.55 -8.77
C SER A 281 3.39 29.62 -7.90
N PRO A 282 2.81 28.87 -6.95
CA PRO A 282 3.54 27.94 -6.10
C PRO A 282 4.34 26.89 -6.89
N GLU A 283 3.80 26.44 -8.02
CA GLU A 283 4.35 25.35 -8.83
C GLU A 283 5.67 25.71 -9.52
N THR A 284 5.99 26.99 -9.65
CA THR A 284 7.13 27.47 -10.42
C THR A 284 8.10 28.35 -9.67
N ASN A 285 7.87 28.56 -8.39
CA ASN A 285 8.74 29.42 -7.59
C ASN A 285 10.15 28.86 -7.48
N MET A 286 10.29 27.55 -7.38
CA MET A 286 11.58 26.88 -7.36
C MET A 286 11.47 25.53 -8.11
N PHE A 287 12.45 25.24 -8.97
CA PHE A 287 12.60 23.95 -9.62
C PHE A 287 14.06 23.55 -9.74
N TYR A 288 14.31 22.27 -9.88
CA TYR A 288 15.66 21.72 -10.00
C TYR A 288 15.92 21.22 -11.41
N TYR A 289 17.03 21.63 -12.00
CA TYR A 289 17.43 21.24 -13.34
C TYR A 289 18.97 21.26 -13.48
N ARG A 290 19.56 20.22 -14.07
CA ARG A 290 21.01 20.07 -14.32
C ARG A 290 21.87 20.44 -13.10
N ASN A 291 21.62 19.81 -11.97
CA ASN A 291 22.34 20.00 -10.72
C ASN A 291 22.29 21.42 -10.13
N GLN A 292 21.29 22.22 -10.50
CA GLN A 292 21.09 23.56 -9.99
C GLN A 292 19.62 23.85 -9.71
N PHE A 293 19.37 24.69 -8.74
CA PHE A 293 18.06 25.23 -8.46
C PHE A 293 17.85 26.53 -9.26
N TYR A 294 16.65 26.68 -9.71
CA TYR A 294 16.17 27.87 -10.38
C TYR A 294 14.94 28.39 -9.65
N GLY A 295 14.80 29.71 -9.60
CA GLY A 295 13.62 30.33 -8.97
C GLY A 295 13.45 31.77 -9.41
N PHE A 296 12.20 32.21 -9.40
CA PHE A 296 11.84 33.57 -9.67
C PHE A 296 11.91 34.42 -8.40
N LEU A 297 12.67 35.50 -8.45
CA LEU A 297 12.82 36.46 -7.37
C LEU A 297 12.25 37.81 -7.78
N PRO A 298 11.64 38.57 -6.87
CA PRO A 298 11.29 39.96 -7.11
C PRO A 298 12.53 40.78 -7.48
N GLY A 299 12.41 41.67 -8.45
CA GLY A 299 13.49 42.58 -8.83
C GLY A 299 13.81 43.57 -7.69
N VAL A 300 15.08 43.70 -7.34
CA VAL A 300 15.52 44.54 -6.17
C VAL A 300 15.13 45.98 -6.30
N ASN A 301 15.16 46.53 -7.52
CA ASN A 301 14.88 47.96 -7.78
C ASN A 301 13.69 48.18 -8.74
N SER A 302 12.91 47.12 -8.99
CA SER A 302 11.82 47.13 -9.96
C SER A 302 10.73 46.15 -9.48
N PRO A 303 9.75 46.65 -8.72
CA PRO A 303 8.71 45.76 -8.14
C PRO A 303 7.91 45.01 -9.23
N ASN A 304 7.83 45.57 -10.44
CA ASN A 304 7.13 44.98 -11.58
C ASN A 304 8.02 44.03 -12.43
N LYS A 305 9.19 43.65 -11.91
CA LYS A 305 10.08 42.70 -12.55
C LYS A 305 10.30 41.46 -11.68
N MET A 306 10.35 40.34 -12.31
CA MET A 306 10.82 39.09 -11.70
C MET A 306 12.12 38.66 -12.37
N ILE A 307 13.02 38.09 -11.59
CA ILE A 307 14.33 37.66 -12.05
C ILE A 307 14.41 36.15 -11.88
N LEU A 308 14.55 35.42 -12.98
CA LEU A 308 14.89 34.01 -12.91
C LEU A 308 16.38 33.88 -12.54
N SER A 309 16.63 33.33 -11.38
CA SER A 309 17.98 33.14 -10.83
C SER A 309 18.31 31.68 -10.71
N LYS A 310 19.60 31.37 -10.89
CA LYS A 310 20.16 30.03 -10.84
C LYS A 310 21.09 29.94 -9.62
N ARG A 311 20.99 28.85 -8.82
CA ARG A 311 21.70 28.66 -7.56
C ARG A 311 22.20 27.24 -7.38
N ASN A 312 23.28 27.08 -6.63
CA ASN A 312 23.80 25.79 -6.21
C ASN A 312 23.04 25.25 -5.00
N ASN A 313 23.22 23.96 -4.70
CA ASN A 313 22.57 23.29 -3.57
C ASN A 313 22.88 23.99 -2.24
N ASP A 314 24.11 24.41 -2.00
CA ASP A 314 24.56 25.04 -0.74
C ASP A 314 23.89 26.40 -0.46
N GLU A 315 23.36 27.05 -1.51
CA GLU A 315 22.64 28.31 -1.38
C GLU A 315 21.14 28.07 -1.05
N ILE A 316 20.64 26.85 -1.24
CA ILE A 316 19.24 26.46 -1.01
C ILE A 316 19.09 25.78 0.35
N PHE A 317 19.91 24.75 0.61
CA PHE A 317 19.90 24.01 1.85
C PHE A 317 20.78 24.73 2.89
N GLY A 318 20.18 25.10 4.00
CA GLY A 318 20.90 25.67 5.14
C GLY A 318 21.44 24.60 6.08
N GLU A 319 21.38 24.88 7.37
CA GLU A 319 21.82 23.97 8.42
C GLU A 319 20.96 22.69 8.44
N LEU A 320 21.62 21.53 8.59
CA LEU A 320 20.96 20.25 8.82
C LEU A 320 20.31 20.26 10.22
N ILE A 321 19.01 19.99 10.28
CA ILE A 321 18.25 19.94 11.53
C ILE A 321 18.07 18.50 12.00
N SER A 322 17.54 17.62 11.13
CA SER A 322 17.30 16.20 11.46
C SER A 322 17.44 15.30 10.24
N GLU A 323 17.64 14.01 10.54
CA GLU A 323 17.64 12.94 9.58
C GLU A 323 16.92 11.73 10.18
N GLU A 324 15.83 11.29 9.55
CA GLU A 324 14.93 10.29 10.08
C GLU A 324 14.43 9.36 8.99
N ALA A 325 13.77 8.24 9.38
CA ALA A 325 13.04 7.41 8.44
C ALA A 325 11.80 8.17 7.93
N PHE A 326 11.57 8.15 6.62
CA PHE A 326 10.46 8.83 5.98
C PHE A 326 9.12 8.11 6.23
N TYR A 327 9.13 6.78 6.21
CA TYR A 327 7.97 5.94 6.49
C TYR A 327 8.36 4.77 7.39
N GLU A 328 7.40 4.30 8.17
CA GLU A 328 7.56 3.07 8.93
C GLU A 328 7.13 1.89 8.07
N ASN A 329 8.03 0.93 7.93
CA ASN A 329 7.65 -0.38 7.45
C ASN A 329 6.97 -1.08 8.62
N GLU A 330 5.66 -1.16 8.64
CA GLU A 330 5.02 -2.21 9.40
C GLU A 330 5.55 -3.53 8.87
N THR A 331 6.61 -3.99 9.48
CA THR A 331 7.04 -5.36 9.28
C THR A 331 5.95 -6.23 9.88
N ARG A 332 4.87 -6.46 9.13
CA ARG A 332 3.89 -7.54 9.42
C ARG A 332 4.63 -8.84 9.75
N LEU A 333 5.84 -9.02 9.22
CA LEU A 333 6.74 -10.11 9.58
C LEU A 333 7.18 -10.07 11.05
N ALA A 334 7.47 -8.92 11.64
CA ALA A 334 7.92 -8.84 13.04
C ALA A 334 6.78 -9.17 14.04
N MET A 335 5.53 -8.88 13.68
CA MET A 335 4.36 -9.34 14.46
C MET A 335 3.94 -10.78 14.12
N MET A 336 4.20 -11.29 12.93
CA MET A 336 3.89 -12.67 12.56
C MET A 336 4.82 -13.68 13.26
N ILE A 337 6.08 -13.36 13.50
CA ILE A 337 7.03 -14.28 14.17
C ILE A 337 6.58 -14.66 15.58
N PRO A 338 6.23 -13.74 16.50
CA PRO A 338 5.76 -14.11 17.84
C PRO A 338 4.37 -14.79 17.81
N THR A 339 3.47 -14.41 16.89
CA THR A 339 2.18 -15.07 16.75
C THR A 339 2.32 -16.49 16.19
N PHE A 340 3.21 -16.72 15.23
CA PHE A 340 3.50 -18.05 14.71
C PHE A 340 4.22 -18.93 15.76
N ALA A 341 5.13 -18.37 16.52
CA ALA A 341 5.79 -19.05 17.64
C ALA A 341 4.79 -19.43 18.77
N LEU A 342 3.84 -18.52 19.08
CA LEU A 342 2.76 -18.78 20.02
C LEU A 342 1.81 -19.88 19.52
N LEU A 343 1.46 -19.86 18.23
CA LEU A 343 0.64 -20.89 17.58
C LEU A 343 1.35 -22.26 17.60
N LEU A 344 2.65 -22.31 17.30
CA LEU A 344 3.46 -23.52 17.38
C LEU A 344 3.55 -24.11 18.79
N LEU A 345 3.47 -23.29 19.83
CA LEU A 345 3.40 -23.72 21.24
C LEU A 345 1.99 -24.15 21.65
N LEU A 346 0.95 -23.48 21.19
CA LEU A 346 -0.44 -23.77 21.58
C LEU A 346 -1.02 -24.99 20.87
N ILE A 347 -0.62 -25.27 19.62
CA ILE A 347 -1.10 -26.45 18.88
C ILE A 347 -0.79 -27.76 19.59
N PRO A 348 0.46 -28.10 19.97
CA PRO A 348 0.75 -29.34 20.70
C PRO A 348 0.09 -29.38 22.08
N LEU A 349 0.00 -28.23 22.76
CA LEU A 349 -0.71 -28.15 24.04
C LEU A 349 -2.21 -28.46 23.86
N GLY A 350 -2.86 -27.90 22.84
CA GLY A 350 -4.25 -28.20 22.50
C GLY A 350 -4.47 -29.69 22.15
N LEU A 351 -3.54 -30.27 21.39
CA LEU A 351 -3.60 -31.70 21.00
C LEU A 351 -3.43 -32.59 22.24
N VAL A 352 -2.55 -32.26 23.19
CA VAL A 352 -2.38 -32.99 24.46
C VAL A 352 -3.62 -32.88 25.32
N VAL A 353 -4.20 -31.69 25.46
CA VAL A 353 -5.46 -31.49 26.21
C VAL A 353 -6.62 -32.25 25.56
N LYS A 354 -6.76 -32.17 24.25
CA LYS A 354 -7.78 -32.92 23.49
C LYS A 354 -7.61 -34.42 23.64
N LYS A 355 -6.39 -34.94 23.58
CA LYS A 355 -6.09 -36.36 23.79
C LYS A 355 -6.41 -36.81 25.21
N ARG A 356 -6.07 -36.01 26.23
CA ARG A 356 -6.41 -36.29 27.62
C ARG A 356 -7.93 -36.23 27.85
N LYS A 357 -8.65 -35.29 27.28
CA LYS A 357 -10.10 -35.19 27.35
C LYS A 357 -10.76 -36.38 26.67
N SER A 358 -10.35 -36.72 25.45
CA SER A 358 -10.86 -37.89 24.69
C SER A 358 -10.66 -39.23 25.42
N GLN A 359 -9.62 -39.37 26.23
CA GLN A 359 -9.44 -40.59 27.05
C GLN A 359 -10.31 -40.60 28.31
N ARG A 360 -10.65 -39.44 28.88
CA ARG A 360 -11.55 -39.34 30.03
C ARG A 360 -13.00 -39.63 29.66
N ASP A 361 -13.40 -39.31 28.47
CA ASP A 361 -14.78 -39.44 27.99
C ASP A 361 -15.10 -40.84 27.42
N ARG A 362 -14.27 -41.85 27.70
CA ARG A 362 -14.48 -43.22 27.20
C ARG A 362 -14.88 -44.15 28.34
N LEU A 363 -15.74 -45.10 28.00
CA LEU A 363 -16.06 -46.27 28.86
C LEU A 363 -14.83 -47.18 28.97
N VAL A 364 -14.48 -47.58 30.16
CA VAL A 364 -13.39 -48.52 30.42
C VAL A 364 -13.95 -49.80 30.96
N LEU A 365 -13.77 -50.89 30.22
CA LEU A 365 -14.08 -52.23 30.71
C LEU A 365 -12.81 -52.86 31.32
N MET A 366 -12.83 -53.08 32.63
CA MET A 366 -11.68 -53.61 33.40
C MET A 366 -12.19 -54.54 34.52
N LYS A 367 -11.56 -55.70 34.67
CA LYS A 367 -11.90 -56.70 35.71
C LYS A 367 -13.40 -57.01 35.81
N GLY A 368 -14.08 -57.13 34.68
CA GLY A 368 -15.52 -57.44 34.64
C GLY A 368 -16.44 -56.35 35.15
N GLN A 369 -15.98 -55.08 35.13
CA GLN A 369 -16.77 -53.92 35.52
C GLN A 369 -16.61 -52.81 34.48
N VAL A 370 -17.64 -51.99 34.33
CA VAL A 370 -17.64 -50.83 33.43
C VAL A 370 -17.43 -49.54 34.21
N TYR A 371 -16.44 -48.78 33.78
CA TYR A 371 -16.11 -47.49 34.40
C TYR A 371 -16.32 -46.34 33.42
N PHE A 372 -16.74 -45.20 33.93
CA PHE A 372 -16.72 -43.92 33.24
C PHE A 372 -16.24 -42.83 34.21
N ASN A 373 -15.23 -42.09 33.81
CA ASN A 373 -14.60 -41.06 34.66
C ASN A 373 -14.24 -41.57 36.08
N HIS A 374 -13.66 -42.77 36.14
CA HIS A 374 -13.28 -43.49 37.40
C HIS A 374 -14.46 -43.92 38.26
N LYS A 375 -15.72 -43.75 37.83
CA LYS A 375 -16.90 -44.24 38.54
C LYS A 375 -17.38 -45.54 37.92
N ILE A 376 -17.75 -46.50 38.79
CA ILE A 376 -18.33 -47.77 38.33
C ILE A 376 -19.76 -47.53 37.87
N ILE A 377 -20.11 -48.06 36.70
CA ILE A 377 -21.48 -48.17 36.22
C ILE A 377 -21.98 -49.57 36.56
N ALA A 378 -22.82 -49.67 37.56
CA ALA A 378 -23.35 -50.95 38.03
C ALA A 378 -24.38 -51.48 37.03
N LEU A 379 -24.00 -52.48 36.20
CA LEU A 379 -24.90 -53.30 35.40
C LEU A 379 -25.35 -54.51 36.23
N ASP A 380 -26.56 -55.02 35.97
CA ASP A 380 -26.97 -56.30 36.56
C ASP A 380 -26.13 -57.44 35.97
N PRO A 381 -26.08 -58.62 36.59
CA PRO A 381 -25.23 -59.71 36.12
C PRO A 381 -25.48 -60.13 34.66
N LEU A 382 -26.75 -60.18 34.20
CA LEU A 382 -27.07 -60.50 32.84
C LEU A 382 -26.64 -59.37 31.87
N GLY A 383 -26.90 -58.11 32.25
CA GLY A 383 -26.47 -56.93 31.47
C GLY A 383 -24.95 -56.88 31.35
N MET A 384 -24.20 -57.21 32.40
CA MET A 384 -22.74 -57.27 32.37
C MET A 384 -22.23 -58.38 31.46
N THR A 385 -22.85 -59.54 31.48
CA THR A 385 -22.52 -60.64 30.58
C THR A 385 -22.73 -60.27 29.11
N ILE A 386 -23.88 -59.68 28.79
CA ILE A 386 -24.20 -59.20 27.42
C ILE A 386 -23.22 -58.11 27.00
N PHE A 387 -22.99 -57.10 27.86
CA PHE A 387 -22.09 -56.01 27.54
C PHE A 387 -20.65 -56.49 27.31
N THR A 388 -20.16 -57.41 28.12
CA THR A 388 -18.82 -57.99 27.99
C THR A 388 -18.72 -58.80 26.67
N HIS A 389 -19.73 -59.61 26.37
CA HIS A 389 -19.78 -60.37 25.11
C HIS A 389 -19.71 -59.45 23.89
N LEU A 390 -20.52 -58.42 23.85
CA LEU A 390 -20.51 -57.42 22.78
C LEU A 390 -19.18 -56.64 22.73
N ALA A 391 -18.62 -56.29 23.88
CA ALA A 391 -17.36 -55.58 23.93
C ALA A 391 -16.19 -56.37 23.36
N TYR A 392 -16.11 -57.67 23.58
CA TYR A 392 -15.03 -58.53 23.12
C TYR A 392 -15.32 -59.22 21.75
N ALA A 393 -16.50 -59.03 21.18
CA ALA A 393 -16.85 -59.62 19.90
C ALA A 393 -15.94 -59.17 18.77
N LYS A 394 -15.35 -60.12 18.04
CA LYS A 394 -14.55 -59.84 16.84
C LYS A 394 -15.39 -59.90 15.54
N LYS A 395 -16.59 -60.45 15.61
CA LYS A 395 -17.54 -60.64 14.50
C LYS A 395 -18.86 -59.95 14.88
N GLN A 396 -19.76 -59.81 13.88
CA GLN A 396 -21.12 -59.34 14.13
C GLN A 396 -21.84 -60.27 15.07
N VAL A 397 -22.49 -59.71 16.11
CA VAL A 397 -23.27 -60.46 17.11
C VAL A 397 -24.74 -60.36 16.74
N TYR A 398 -25.38 -61.50 16.63
CA TYR A 398 -26.78 -61.59 16.26
C TYR A 398 -27.67 -61.85 17.48
N SER A 399 -28.97 -61.62 17.35
CA SER A 399 -29.94 -61.91 18.40
C SER A 399 -29.81 -63.28 18.98
N LYS A 400 -29.56 -64.32 18.17
CA LYS A 400 -29.40 -65.69 18.58
C LYS A 400 -28.20 -65.87 19.53
N ASP A 401 -27.07 -65.26 19.18
CA ASP A 401 -25.84 -65.39 19.99
C ASP A 401 -26.02 -64.82 21.39
N ILE A 402 -26.80 -63.74 21.54
CA ILE A 402 -27.08 -63.11 22.83
C ILE A 402 -28.15 -63.91 23.60
N ILE A 403 -29.17 -64.43 22.91
CA ILE A 403 -30.22 -65.26 23.52
C ILE A 403 -29.63 -66.54 24.12
N GLU A 404 -28.62 -67.15 23.47
CA GLU A 404 -27.86 -68.26 24.03
C GLU A 404 -27.17 -67.93 25.37
N LEU A 405 -26.75 -66.71 25.58
CA LEU A 405 -26.18 -66.25 26.84
C LEU A 405 -27.24 -66.14 27.97
N ILE A 406 -28.51 -65.98 27.64
CA ILE A 406 -29.61 -65.88 28.63
C ILE A 406 -29.87 -67.26 29.26
N ASN A 407 -29.53 -68.34 28.57
CA ASN A 407 -29.50 -69.76 28.95
C ASN A 407 -30.56 -70.18 30.01
N LYS A 408 -31.82 -69.96 29.71
CA LYS A 408 -32.96 -70.44 30.54
C LYS A 408 -33.73 -71.51 29.76
N PRO A 409 -33.54 -72.81 30.03
CA PRO A 409 -34.00 -73.92 29.23
C PRO A 409 -35.56 -74.08 29.13
N HIS A 410 -36.30 -73.27 29.84
CA HIS A 410 -37.78 -73.34 29.83
C HIS A 410 -38.47 -72.09 29.23
N LEU A 411 -37.67 -71.19 28.60
CA LEU A 411 -38.27 -70.00 27.98
C LEU A 411 -38.41 -70.13 26.47
N ASP A 412 -39.60 -69.77 26.01
CA ASP A 412 -39.86 -69.63 24.59
C ASP A 412 -38.97 -68.48 23.96
N TYR A 413 -38.66 -68.59 22.67
CA TYR A 413 -37.85 -67.62 21.95
C TYR A 413 -38.41 -66.20 22.04
N SER A 414 -39.74 -66.05 21.99
CA SER A 414 -40.39 -64.77 22.14
C SER A 414 -40.14 -64.11 23.50
N HIS A 415 -40.16 -64.90 24.56
CA HIS A 415 -39.92 -64.44 25.92
C HIS A 415 -38.44 -64.10 26.15
N SER A 416 -37.52 -64.90 25.56
CA SER A 416 -36.06 -64.63 25.58
C SER A 416 -35.71 -63.33 24.84
N THR A 417 -36.38 -63.05 23.69
CA THR A 417 -36.26 -61.80 22.96
C THR A 417 -36.74 -60.57 23.75
N ARG A 418 -37.82 -60.73 24.53
CA ARG A 418 -38.29 -59.68 25.41
C ARG A 418 -37.30 -59.37 26.53
N ILE A 419 -36.73 -60.40 27.19
CA ILE A 419 -35.69 -60.23 28.21
C ILE A 419 -34.46 -59.52 27.62
N LEU A 420 -34.05 -59.91 26.38
CA LEU A 420 -32.92 -59.29 25.69
C LEU A 420 -33.18 -57.78 25.46
N ASN A 421 -34.33 -57.40 24.93
CA ASN A 421 -34.69 -56.01 24.69
C ASN A 421 -34.77 -55.20 25.97
N ASP A 422 -35.37 -55.71 27.04
CA ASP A 422 -35.43 -55.06 28.33
C ASP A 422 -34.02 -54.88 28.94
N THR A 423 -33.15 -55.86 28.79
CA THR A 423 -31.79 -55.77 29.32
C THR A 423 -30.95 -54.78 28.53
N LEU A 424 -31.05 -54.75 27.21
CA LEU A 424 -30.38 -53.77 26.37
C LEU A 424 -30.85 -52.35 26.65
N TYR A 425 -32.15 -52.17 26.85
CA TYR A 425 -32.70 -50.88 27.27
C TYR A 425 -32.09 -50.41 28.60
N LYS A 426 -32.05 -51.28 29.59
CA LYS A 426 -31.44 -50.97 30.92
C LYS A 426 -29.96 -50.65 30.82
N ILE A 427 -29.20 -51.38 30.01
CA ILE A 427 -27.78 -51.13 29.75
C ILE A 427 -27.63 -49.75 29.11
N ASN A 428 -28.31 -49.50 27.99
CA ASN A 428 -28.22 -48.20 27.27
C ASN A 428 -28.64 -47.07 28.19
N TYR A 429 -29.73 -47.18 28.95
CA TYR A 429 -30.18 -46.16 29.89
C TYR A 429 -29.11 -45.79 30.92
N LYS A 430 -28.48 -46.77 31.55
CA LYS A 430 -27.43 -46.57 32.55
C LYS A 430 -26.18 -45.94 31.93
N LEU A 431 -25.75 -46.43 30.74
CA LEU A 431 -24.59 -45.90 30.05
C LEU A 431 -24.82 -44.49 29.53
N LYS A 432 -25.97 -44.22 28.92
CA LYS A 432 -26.35 -42.87 28.45
C LYS A 432 -26.36 -41.86 29.57
N THR A 433 -26.98 -42.23 30.69
CA THR A 433 -27.03 -41.36 31.89
C THR A 433 -25.63 -41.05 32.42
N ALA A 434 -24.73 -42.05 32.43
CA ALA A 434 -23.38 -41.88 32.93
C ALA A 434 -22.52 -41.01 32.02
N ILE A 435 -22.66 -41.18 30.69
CA ILE A 435 -21.87 -40.47 29.67
C ILE A 435 -22.50 -39.11 29.35
N LYS A 436 -23.78 -38.90 29.65
CA LYS A 436 -24.58 -37.73 29.29
C LYS A 436 -24.71 -37.58 27.76
N THR A 437 -25.12 -38.65 27.10
CA THR A 437 -25.40 -38.69 25.64
C THR A 437 -26.82 -39.12 25.37
N ASP A 438 -27.39 -38.68 24.26
CA ASP A 438 -28.72 -39.12 23.81
C ASP A 438 -28.65 -40.35 22.89
N ASN A 439 -27.46 -40.69 22.40
CA ASN A 439 -27.25 -41.83 21.50
C ASN A 439 -27.10 -43.13 22.30
N ASP A 440 -27.69 -44.22 21.75
CA ASP A 440 -27.53 -45.56 22.31
C ASP A 440 -26.08 -46.04 22.15
N ILE A 441 -25.51 -46.58 23.25
CA ILE A 441 -24.14 -47.10 23.29
C ILE A 441 -24.09 -48.49 22.60
N ILE A 442 -25.10 -49.29 22.85
CA ILE A 442 -25.31 -50.53 22.10
C ILE A 442 -26.29 -50.22 20.97
N GLN A 443 -25.77 -50.19 19.76
CA GLN A 443 -26.53 -49.93 18.56
C GLN A 443 -27.11 -51.21 18.00
N VAL A 444 -28.32 -51.08 17.44
CA VAL A 444 -29.00 -52.21 16.82
C VAL A 444 -29.22 -51.87 15.34
N SER A 445 -28.67 -52.66 14.46
CA SER A 445 -28.79 -52.51 13.04
C SER A 445 -29.35 -53.79 12.37
N LYS A 446 -29.71 -53.73 11.09
CA LYS A 446 -30.05 -54.90 10.29
C LYS A 446 -28.78 -55.47 9.66
N SER A 447 -28.67 -56.81 9.60
CA SER A 447 -27.56 -57.46 8.93
C SER A 447 -27.49 -57.10 7.43
N THR A 448 -26.28 -56.93 6.93
CA THR A 448 -26.02 -56.71 5.49
C THR A 448 -26.32 -57.93 4.65
N PHE A 449 -26.25 -59.13 5.23
CA PHE A 449 -26.50 -60.39 4.54
C PHE A 449 -27.98 -60.83 4.53
N ASP A 450 -28.69 -60.68 5.67
CA ASP A 450 -30.11 -60.94 5.79
C ASP A 450 -30.77 -59.86 6.63
N LYS A 451 -31.58 -59.01 5.99
CA LYS A 451 -32.25 -57.86 6.60
C LYS A 451 -33.26 -58.24 7.71
N ARG A 452 -33.61 -59.54 7.85
CA ARG A 452 -34.43 -60.04 8.94
C ARG A 452 -33.68 -60.21 10.26
N LEU A 453 -32.34 -60.34 10.16
CA LEU A 453 -31.47 -60.51 11.32
C LEU A 453 -31.04 -59.16 11.91
N LYS A 454 -31.13 -59.04 13.24
CA LYS A 454 -30.63 -57.85 13.97
C LYS A 454 -29.18 -58.11 14.42
N VAL A 455 -28.35 -57.10 14.22
CA VAL A 455 -26.95 -57.07 14.65
C VAL A 455 -26.81 -56.07 15.78
N TYR A 456 -26.05 -56.41 16.78
CA TYR A 456 -25.79 -55.60 17.96
C TYR A 456 -24.30 -55.27 18.04
N GLU A 457 -23.99 -54.02 18.17
CA GLU A 457 -22.62 -53.51 18.20
C GLU A 457 -22.46 -52.45 19.26
N ILE A 458 -21.29 -52.39 19.91
CA ILE A 458 -20.90 -51.26 20.76
C ILE A 458 -20.02 -50.32 19.94
N ASP A 459 -20.25 -49.04 20.09
CA ASP A 459 -19.39 -48.04 19.49
C ASP A 459 -17.96 -48.19 20.02
N LYS A 460 -17.05 -48.63 19.15
CA LYS A 460 -15.65 -48.93 19.47
C LYS A 460 -14.86 -47.70 19.89
N ASP A 461 -15.28 -46.50 19.46
CA ASP A 461 -14.63 -45.25 19.76
C ASP A 461 -14.92 -44.80 21.22
N LEU A 462 -16.03 -45.30 21.79
CA LEU A 462 -16.42 -45.00 23.15
C LEU A 462 -15.85 -46.00 24.20
N LEU A 463 -15.27 -47.10 23.75
CA LEU A 463 -14.88 -48.21 24.67
C LEU A 463 -13.36 -48.42 24.68
N ILE A 464 -12.77 -48.43 25.88
CA ILE A 464 -11.40 -48.87 26.14
C ILE A 464 -11.43 -50.16 26.92
N LYS A 465 -10.74 -51.19 26.43
CA LYS A 465 -10.54 -52.47 27.16
C LYS A 465 -9.20 -52.44 27.84
N LYS A 466 -9.22 -52.66 29.15
CA LYS A 466 -8.00 -52.85 29.96
C LYS A 466 -8.01 -54.26 30.55
N ALA A 467 -6.91 -54.97 30.35
CA ALA A 467 -6.72 -56.28 30.92
C ALA A 467 -6.72 -56.25 32.45
#